data_4f87a89e6665a836217daedd66a4914e
#
_entry.id   4f87a89e6665a836217daedd66a4914e
#
_cell.length_a   1.000
_cell.length_b   1.000
_cell.length_c   1.000
_cell.angle_alpha   90.00
_cell.angle_beta   90.00
_cell.angle_gamma   90.00
#
_symmetry.space_group_name_H-M   'P 1'
#
loop_
_entity.id
_entity.type
_entity.pdbx_description
1 polymer ?
#
loop_
_entity_poly.entity_id
_entity_poly.type
_entity_poly.pdbx_seq_one_letter_code
_entity_poly.pdbx_strand_id
1 'polypeptide(L)'
;LISFLWYAIYNQDNPNIYQYNEFGERMLNNFTLPQMITYLLITLVTTQLIFGSSSSFDNVSEDIKEGNIAMQLIKPINYRIRLLSNSFGSMLGTFFIIVIPISTIEIVTLGSIFGFGKLFFSFNWYNILFGFISAIISLIIYDTLDFIIAQLTFFTGASFGLYLLKASIIEFLSGSLIPLAFFPSWAQSFINFLPFAGIISIPNLILMG
;
A
#
# COMPACT_ATOMS: atom_id res chain seq x y z
N LEU A 1 4.33 -11.91 10.90
CA LEU A 1 3.15 -12.62 11.41
C LEU A 1 2.23 -13.05 10.25
N ILE A 2 1.88 -12.15 9.33
CA ILE A 2 1.04 -12.43 8.15
C ILE A 2 1.68 -13.49 7.25
N SER A 3 3.00 -13.42 7.00
CA SER A 3 3.73 -14.41 6.20
C SER A 3 3.64 -15.83 6.78
N PHE A 4 3.69 -15.97 8.13
CA PHE A 4 3.51 -17.25 8.79
C PHE A 4 2.08 -17.78 8.68
N LEU A 5 1.09 -16.91 8.70
CA LEU A 5 -0.31 -17.29 8.51
C LEU A 5 -0.52 -17.86 7.09
N TRP A 6 0.01 -17.21 6.07
CA TRP A 6 -0.05 -17.71 4.70
C TRP A 6 0.73 -19.02 4.52
N TYR A 7 1.89 -19.14 5.14
CA TYR A 7 2.62 -20.39 5.16
C TYR A 7 1.81 -21.54 5.79
N ALA A 8 1.11 -21.28 6.89
CA ALA A 8 0.23 -22.24 7.53
C ALA A 8 -0.96 -22.62 6.64
N ILE A 9 -1.57 -21.64 5.94
CA ILE A 9 -2.66 -21.89 4.98
C ILE A 9 -2.18 -22.81 3.86
N TYR A 10 -1.07 -22.50 3.22
CA TYR A 10 -0.53 -23.32 2.12
C TYR A 10 -0.08 -24.72 2.55
N ASN A 11 0.18 -24.94 3.83
CA ASN A 11 0.55 -26.24 4.38
C ASN A 11 -0.64 -27.09 4.86
N GLN A 12 -1.87 -26.58 4.82
CA GLN A 12 -3.07 -27.38 5.14
C GLN A 12 -3.35 -28.38 4.01
N ASP A 13 -3.60 -29.63 4.39
CA ASP A 13 -3.95 -30.71 3.44
C ASP A 13 -5.44 -30.70 3.12
N ASN A 14 -5.93 -29.64 2.48
CA ASN A 14 -7.31 -29.59 1.99
C ASN A 14 -7.33 -29.51 0.45
N PRO A 15 -7.52 -30.63 -0.26
CA PRO A 15 -7.40 -30.69 -1.72
C PRO A 15 -8.47 -29.85 -2.46
N ASN A 16 -9.53 -29.45 -1.78
CA ASN A 16 -10.61 -28.67 -2.40
C ASN A 16 -10.33 -27.19 -2.54
N ILE A 17 -9.24 -26.69 -1.94
CA ILE A 17 -8.92 -25.26 -1.90
C ILE A 17 -7.80 -24.91 -2.89
N TYR A 18 -6.96 -25.92 -3.26
CA TYR A 18 -5.77 -25.72 -4.08
C TYR A 18 -5.97 -26.13 -5.53
N GLN A 19 -5.46 -25.30 -6.43
CA GLN A 19 -5.17 -25.68 -7.80
C GLN A 19 -3.67 -26.02 -7.88
N TYR A 20 -3.29 -26.91 -8.79
CA TYR A 20 -1.89 -27.25 -9.02
C TYR A 20 -1.45 -26.65 -10.37
N ASN A 21 -0.28 -26.00 -10.39
CA ASN A 21 0.31 -25.54 -11.63
C ASN A 21 0.93 -26.70 -12.42
N GLU A 22 1.45 -26.41 -13.63
CA GLU A 22 2.13 -27.39 -14.49
C GLU A 22 3.36 -28.04 -13.83
N PHE A 23 3.91 -27.39 -12.80
CA PHE A 23 5.07 -27.89 -12.02
C PHE A 23 4.66 -28.64 -10.75
N GLY A 24 3.35 -28.85 -10.52
CA GLY A 24 2.85 -29.56 -9.34
C GLY A 24 2.88 -28.75 -8.04
N GLU A 25 3.09 -27.44 -8.10
CA GLU A 25 3.05 -26.57 -6.93
C GLU A 25 1.61 -26.17 -6.58
N ARG A 26 1.31 -26.08 -5.28
CA ARG A 26 -0.01 -25.64 -4.80
C ARG A 26 -0.23 -24.17 -5.08
N MET A 27 -1.32 -23.84 -5.76
CA MET A 27 -1.76 -22.47 -6.02
C MET A 27 -3.08 -22.18 -5.31
N LEU A 28 -3.17 -20.99 -4.75
CA LEU A 28 -4.39 -20.42 -4.20
C LEU A 28 -4.74 -19.14 -4.98
N ASN A 29 -5.87 -19.13 -5.66
CA ASN A 29 -6.28 -17.99 -6.53
C ASN A 29 -5.16 -17.51 -7.46
N ASN A 30 -4.49 -18.41 -8.15
CA ASN A 30 -3.37 -18.17 -9.09
C ASN A 30 -2.06 -17.71 -8.45
N PHE A 31 -1.93 -17.71 -7.11
CA PHE A 31 -0.68 -17.41 -6.42
C PHE A 31 -0.05 -18.69 -5.88
N THR A 32 1.21 -18.91 -6.18
CA THR A 32 2.04 -19.88 -5.47
C THR A 32 2.53 -19.30 -4.14
N LEU A 33 2.94 -20.14 -3.20
CA LEU A 33 3.47 -19.68 -1.91
C LEU A 33 4.63 -18.68 -2.06
N PRO A 34 5.63 -18.87 -2.94
CA PRO A 34 6.69 -17.90 -3.15
C PRO A 34 6.17 -16.55 -3.69
N GLN A 35 5.21 -16.58 -4.64
CA GLN A 35 4.59 -15.37 -5.18
C GLN A 35 3.81 -14.60 -4.12
N MET A 36 3.10 -15.32 -3.25
CA MET A 36 2.36 -14.71 -2.15
C MET A 36 3.30 -14.04 -1.14
N ILE A 37 4.41 -14.69 -0.78
CA ILE A 37 5.42 -14.11 0.11
C ILE A 37 6.03 -12.87 -0.54
N THR A 38 6.37 -12.93 -1.83
CA THR A 38 6.91 -11.77 -2.56
C THR A 38 5.92 -10.61 -2.60
N TYR A 39 4.63 -10.89 -2.86
CA TYR A 39 3.58 -9.87 -2.80
C TYR A 39 3.52 -9.18 -1.43
N LEU A 40 3.56 -9.94 -0.35
CA LEU A 40 3.52 -9.40 1.01
C LEU A 40 4.74 -8.52 1.33
N LEU A 41 5.93 -8.91 0.86
CA LEU A 41 7.15 -8.11 0.99
C LEU A 41 7.02 -6.76 0.29
N ILE A 42 6.64 -6.81 -0.99
CA ILE A 42 6.44 -5.60 -1.79
C ILE A 42 5.34 -4.73 -1.16
N THR A 43 4.25 -5.35 -0.69
CA THR A 43 3.15 -4.65 -0.01
C THR A 43 3.65 -3.91 1.22
N LEU A 44 4.49 -4.51 2.05
CA LEU A 44 4.99 -3.87 3.26
C LEU A 44 5.86 -2.66 2.91
N VAL A 45 6.74 -2.80 1.94
CA VAL A 45 7.58 -1.70 1.44
C VAL A 45 6.73 -0.57 0.85
N THR A 46 5.76 -0.91 -0.02
CA THR A 46 4.89 0.07 -0.68
C THR A 46 3.98 0.77 0.32
N THR A 47 3.44 0.05 1.29
CA THR A 47 2.60 0.60 2.36
C THR A 47 3.37 1.62 3.20
N GLN A 48 4.60 1.29 3.61
CA GLN A 48 5.45 2.22 4.34
C GLN A 48 5.80 3.46 3.50
N LEU A 49 6.08 3.27 2.22
CA LEU A 49 6.41 4.37 1.33
C LEU A 49 5.23 5.33 1.13
N ILE A 50 4.01 4.82 0.97
CA ILE A 50 2.83 5.63 0.64
C ILE A 50 2.17 6.16 1.91
N PHE A 51 1.80 5.27 2.84
CA PHE A 51 1.07 5.67 4.05
C PHE A 51 1.94 6.43 5.04
N GLY A 52 3.23 6.06 5.15
CA GLY A 52 4.19 6.77 5.98
C GLY A 52 4.61 8.13 5.43
N SER A 53 4.31 8.44 4.19
CA SER A 53 4.74 9.68 3.54
C SER A 53 3.66 10.75 3.46
N SER A 54 2.39 10.37 3.41
CA SER A 54 1.30 11.34 3.38
C SER A 54 1.07 11.94 4.75
N SER A 55 1.05 13.25 4.81
CA SER A 55 0.77 14.02 6.02
C SER A 55 -0.42 14.99 5.82
N SER A 56 -1.11 14.90 4.69
CA SER A 56 -2.18 15.83 4.35
C SER A 56 -3.35 15.76 5.33
N PHE A 57 -3.74 14.55 5.78
CA PHE A 57 -4.80 14.39 6.76
C PHE A 57 -4.47 15.08 8.08
N ASP A 58 -3.28 14.84 8.63
CA ASP A 58 -2.87 15.37 9.92
C ASP A 58 -2.71 16.89 9.87
N ASN A 59 -2.00 17.41 8.86
CA ASN A 59 -1.81 18.84 8.68
C ASN A 59 -3.13 19.61 8.51
N VAL A 60 -4.05 19.10 7.69
CA VAL A 60 -5.35 19.78 7.46
C VAL A 60 -6.22 19.70 8.69
N SER A 61 -6.31 18.56 9.35
CA SER A 61 -7.14 18.40 10.54
C SER A 61 -6.61 19.20 11.72
N GLU A 62 -5.29 19.38 11.84
CA GLU A 62 -4.66 20.24 12.84
C GLU A 62 -4.93 21.72 12.52
N ASP A 63 -4.66 22.17 11.29
CA ASP A 63 -4.94 23.55 10.85
C ASP A 63 -6.42 23.93 11.07
N ILE A 64 -7.36 22.98 10.91
CA ILE A 64 -8.79 23.20 11.18
C ILE A 64 -9.06 23.35 12.67
N LYS A 65 -8.54 22.43 13.50
CA LYS A 65 -8.77 22.42 14.96
C LYS A 65 -8.20 23.64 15.66
N GLU A 66 -7.02 24.08 15.24
CA GLU A 66 -6.33 25.24 15.77
C GLU A 66 -6.82 26.56 15.21
N GLY A 67 -7.69 26.52 14.18
CA GLY A 67 -8.17 27.72 13.48
C GLY A 67 -7.13 28.36 12.55
N ASN A 68 -5.99 27.71 12.34
CA ASN A 68 -4.89 28.22 11.54
C ASN A 68 -5.17 28.20 10.03
N ILE A 69 -6.21 27.50 9.60
CA ILE A 69 -6.53 27.33 8.17
C ILE A 69 -6.74 28.67 7.45
N ALA A 70 -7.33 29.68 8.12
CA ALA A 70 -7.52 31.00 7.53
C ALA A 70 -6.17 31.66 7.21
N MET A 71 -5.18 31.54 8.10
CA MET A 71 -3.84 32.05 7.90
C MET A 71 -3.08 31.29 6.79
N GLN A 72 -3.36 29.99 6.64
CA GLN A 72 -2.76 29.19 5.58
C GLN A 72 -3.30 29.55 4.19
N LEU A 73 -4.58 29.92 4.10
CA LEU A 73 -5.23 30.29 2.85
C LEU A 73 -4.84 31.69 2.34
N ILE A 74 -4.37 32.58 3.21
CA ILE A 74 -3.90 33.93 2.84
C ILE A 74 -2.50 33.89 2.21
N LYS A 75 -1.72 32.83 2.44
CA LYS A 75 -0.38 32.71 1.86
C LYS A 75 -0.43 32.69 0.33
N PRO A 76 0.51 33.33 -0.36
CA PRO A 76 0.54 33.43 -1.84
C PRO A 76 0.94 32.11 -2.51
N ILE A 77 0.64 30.97 -1.90
CA ILE A 77 0.94 29.62 -2.37
C ILE A 77 -0.33 28.79 -2.25
N ASN A 78 -0.67 28.04 -3.29
CA ASN A 78 -1.81 27.15 -3.24
C ASN A 78 -1.62 26.11 -2.12
N TYR A 79 -2.59 26.08 -1.20
CA TYR A 79 -2.54 25.20 -0.02
C TYR A 79 -2.39 23.74 -0.39
N ARG A 80 -3.10 23.27 -1.42
CA ARG A 80 -3.03 21.88 -1.90
C ARG A 80 -1.64 21.53 -2.46
N ILE A 81 -1.05 22.43 -3.25
CA ILE A 81 0.30 22.20 -3.81
C ILE A 81 1.33 22.11 -2.69
N ARG A 82 1.21 22.94 -1.66
CA ARG A 82 2.11 22.90 -0.49
C ARG A 82 2.03 21.54 0.23
N LEU A 83 0.82 21.03 0.46
CA LEU A 83 0.63 19.72 1.10
C LEU A 83 1.22 18.59 0.26
N LEU A 84 0.93 18.56 -1.05
CA LEU A 84 1.52 17.59 -1.97
C LEU A 84 3.05 17.64 -1.97
N SER A 85 3.63 18.83 -2.02
CA SER A 85 5.10 18.99 -2.00
C SER A 85 5.70 18.47 -0.69
N ASN A 86 5.00 18.66 0.44
CA ASN A 86 5.41 18.09 1.73
C ASN A 86 5.36 16.56 1.71
N SER A 87 4.29 15.97 1.18
CA SER A 87 4.16 14.51 1.04
C SER A 87 5.24 13.92 0.11
N PHE A 88 5.58 14.59 -0.98
CA PHE A 88 6.71 14.18 -1.83
C PHE A 88 8.06 14.26 -1.11
N GLY A 89 8.30 15.33 -0.37
CA GLY A 89 9.52 15.45 0.44
C GLY A 89 9.63 14.36 1.49
N SER A 90 8.52 14.07 2.17
CA SER A 90 8.40 12.98 3.13
C SER A 90 8.62 11.61 2.48
N MET A 91 8.09 11.39 1.27
CA MET A 91 8.31 10.15 0.51
C MET A 91 9.79 9.89 0.24
N LEU A 92 10.54 10.89 -0.17
CA LEU A 92 11.97 10.75 -0.36
C LEU A 92 12.69 10.43 0.95
N GLY A 93 12.35 11.11 2.05
CA GLY A 93 12.90 10.82 3.37
C GLY A 93 12.58 9.39 3.82
N THR A 94 11.32 8.98 3.73
CA THR A 94 10.85 7.63 4.07
C THR A 94 11.55 6.57 3.23
N PHE A 95 11.75 6.82 1.94
CA PHE A 95 12.45 5.89 1.04
C PHE A 95 13.87 5.60 1.52
N PHE A 96 14.67 6.62 1.81
CA PHE A 96 16.06 6.43 2.22
C PHE A 96 16.21 5.94 3.66
N ILE A 97 15.40 6.44 4.59
CA ILE A 97 15.57 6.19 6.03
C ILE A 97 14.85 4.91 6.47
N ILE A 98 13.70 4.59 5.87
CA ILE A 98 12.84 3.50 6.33
C ILE A 98 12.80 2.36 5.32
N VAL A 99 12.47 2.65 4.05
CA VAL A 99 12.23 1.63 3.03
C VAL A 99 13.49 0.83 2.72
N ILE A 100 14.63 1.47 2.48
CA ILE A 100 15.88 0.76 2.18
C ILE A 100 16.32 -0.16 3.33
N PRO A 101 16.41 0.29 4.60
CA PRO A 101 16.78 -0.61 5.69
C PRO A 101 15.79 -1.75 5.92
N ILE A 102 14.48 -1.46 5.89
CA ILE A 102 13.46 -2.49 6.11
C ILE A 102 13.51 -3.53 4.99
N SER A 103 13.54 -3.12 3.72
CA SER A 103 13.60 -4.05 2.59
C SER A 103 14.84 -4.94 2.61
N THR A 104 15.99 -4.40 3.03
CA THR A 104 17.20 -5.23 3.18
C THR A 104 17.06 -6.27 4.27
N ILE A 105 16.51 -5.91 5.43
CA ILE A 105 16.25 -6.84 6.54
C ILE A 105 15.26 -7.92 6.12
N GLU A 106 14.19 -7.56 5.41
CA GLU A 106 13.17 -8.49 4.93
C GLU A 106 13.74 -9.49 3.92
N ILE A 107 14.47 -9.02 2.92
CA ILE A 107 15.11 -9.87 1.92
C ILE A 107 16.07 -10.87 2.59
N VAL A 108 16.89 -10.39 3.54
CA VAL A 108 17.84 -11.27 4.24
C VAL A 108 17.12 -12.29 5.12
N THR A 109 16.12 -11.89 5.90
CA THR A 109 15.42 -12.79 6.81
C THR A 109 14.58 -13.83 6.07
N LEU A 110 13.81 -13.42 5.07
CA LEU A 110 12.98 -14.35 4.30
C LEU A 110 13.80 -15.17 3.31
N GLY A 111 14.85 -14.60 2.73
CA GLY A 111 15.80 -15.32 1.91
C GLY A 111 16.52 -16.44 2.68
N SER A 112 16.84 -16.22 3.97
CA SER A 112 17.44 -17.25 4.82
C SER A 112 16.44 -18.36 5.21
N ILE A 113 15.16 -18.04 5.38
CA ILE A 113 14.13 -19.00 5.79
C ILE A 113 13.61 -19.82 4.60
N PHE A 114 13.29 -19.17 3.48
CA PHE A 114 12.66 -19.81 2.32
C PHE A 114 13.62 -20.11 1.18
N GLY A 115 14.86 -19.62 1.24
CA GLY A 115 15.87 -19.70 0.19
C GLY A 115 15.73 -18.57 -0.84
N PHE A 116 16.85 -17.88 -1.12
CA PHE A 116 16.88 -16.73 -2.05
C PHE A 116 16.38 -17.08 -3.46
N GLY A 117 16.56 -18.32 -3.93
CA GLY A 117 16.09 -18.76 -5.24
C GLY A 117 14.58 -18.95 -5.37
N LYS A 118 13.84 -18.95 -4.27
CA LYS A 118 12.37 -19.08 -4.24
C LYS A 118 11.64 -17.75 -4.14
N LEU A 119 12.36 -16.68 -3.83
CA LEU A 119 11.80 -15.34 -3.86
C LEU A 119 11.70 -14.90 -5.32
N PHE A 120 10.49 -14.78 -5.80
CA PHE A 120 10.20 -14.46 -7.21
C PHE A 120 10.35 -12.96 -7.44
N PHE A 121 11.60 -12.49 -7.60
CA PHE A 121 11.87 -11.14 -8.10
C PHE A 121 12.21 -11.23 -9.58
N SER A 122 11.26 -10.88 -10.44
CA SER A 122 11.56 -10.57 -11.83
C SER A 122 12.22 -9.20 -11.88
N PHE A 123 13.54 -9.13 -11.61
CA PHE A 123 14.32 -7.90 -11.71
C PHE A 123 14.46 -7.47 -13.17
N ASN A 124 13.36 -7.00 -13.74
CA ASN A 124 13.41 -6.29 -15.01
C ASN A 124 13.45 -4.79 -14.72
N TRP A 125 14.43 -4.07 -15.23
CA TRP A 125 14.57 -2.64 -14.99
C TRP A 125 13.33 -1.84 -15.41
N TYR A 126 12.58 -2.31 -16.40
CA TYR A 126 11.29 -1.73 -16.79
C TYR A 126 10.25 -1.79 -15.66
N ASN A 127 10.17 -2.92 -14.97
CA ASN A 127 9.22 -3.09 -13.86
C ASN A 127 9.55 -2.15 -12.70
N ILE A 128 10.83 -1.93 -12.43
CA ILE A 128 11.28 -0.98 -11.41
C ILE A 128 10.91 0.45 -11.80
N LEU A 129 11.15 0.83 -13.07
CA LEU A 129 10.82 2.17 -13.55
C LEU A 129 9.30 2.42 -13.51
N PHE A 130 8.49 1.50 -14.05
CA PHE A 130 7.03 1.62 -14.03
C PHE A 130 6.47 1.52 -12.61
N GLY A 131 7.05 0.67 -11.76
CA GLY A 131 6.71 0.59 -10.35
C GLY A 131 6.96 1.90 -9.60
N PHE A 132 8.07 2.56 -9.87
CA PHE A 132 8.37 3.87 -9.27
C PHE A 132 7.39 4.95 -9.74
N ILE A 133 7.07 5.01 -11.03
CA ILE A 133 6.05 5.93 -11.58
C ILE A 133 4.69 5.63 -10.95
N SER A 134 4.32 4.35 -10.84
CA SER A 134 3.08 3.92 -10.20
C SER A 134 3.03 4.33 -8.73
N ALA A 135 4.14 4.21 -7.98
CA ALA A 135 4.20 4.64 -6.58
C ALA A 135 3.99 6.16 -6.42
N ILE A 136 4.52 6.97 -7.35
CA ILE A 136 4.24 8.43 -7.36
C ILE A 136 2.75 8.71 -7.57
N ILE A 137 2.12 8.04 -8.53
CA ILE A 137 0.69 8.18 -8.79
C ILE A 137 -0.13 7.72 -7.57
N SER A 138 0.26 6.62 -6.95
CA SER A 138 -0.35 6.09 -5.73
C SER A 138 -0.30 7.07 -4.56
N LEU A 139 0.85 7.75 -4.38
CA LEU A 139 0.98 8.80 -3.37
C LEU A 139 0.02 9.96 -3.64
N ILE A 140 -0.11 10.40 -4.89
CA ILE A 140 -1.03 11.48 -5.27
C ILE A 140 -2.49 11.08 -4.99
N ILE A 141 -2.87 9.84 -5.32
CA ILE A 141 -4.22 9.32 -5.06
C ILE A 141 -4.47 9.29 -3.56
N TYR A 142 -3.58 8.68 -2.78
CA TYR A 142 -3.70 8.53 -1.35
C TYR A 142 -3.76 9.90 -0.65
N ASP A 143 -2.84 10.79 -0.95
CA ASP A 143 -2.78 12.14 -0.39
C ASP A 143 -4.01 12.99 -0.77
N THR A 144 -4.61 12.75 -1.95
CA THR A 144 -5.86 13.41 -2.35
C THR A 144 -7.05 12.91 -1.53
N LEU A 145 -7.13 11.61 -1.27
CA LEU A 145 -8.16 11.04 -0.38
C LEU A 145 -7.97 11.55 1.06
N ASP A 146 -6.74 11.62 1.55
CA ASP A 146 -6.39 12.19 2.84
C ASP A 146 -6.90 13.63 2.97
N PHE A 147 -6.63 14.44 1.96
CA PHE A 147 -7.07 15.83 1.92
C PHE A 147 -8.60 15.96 1.94
N ILE A 148 -9.31 15.14 1.15
CA ILE A 148 -10.79 15.18 1.08
C ILE A 148 -11.38 14.75 2.44
N ILE A 149 -10.89 13.68 3.02
CA ILE A 149 -11.42 13.16 4.29
C ILE A 149 -11.09 14.09 5.46
N ALA A 150 -9.91 14.71 5.46
CA ALA A 150 -9.53 15.69 6.48
C ALA A 150 -10.49 16.89 6.55
N GLN A 151 -11.07 17.31 5.42
CA GLN A 151 -12.05 18.40 5.40
C GLN A 151 -13.32 18.08 6.22
N LEU A 152 -13.66 16.81 6.39
CA LEU A 152 -14.80 16.43 7.24
C LEU A 152 -14.59 16.80 8.70
N THR A 153 -13.35 17.08 9.12
CA THR A 153 -13.04 17.58 10.47
C THR A 153 -13.75 18.92 10.77
N PHE A 154 -14.04 19.73 9.74
CA PHE A 154 -14.84 20.94 9.92
C PHE A 154 -16.23 20.67 10.50
N PHE A 155 -16.84 19.55 10.12
CA PHE A 155 -18.20 19.19 10.53
C PHE A 155 -18.22 18.39 11.83
N THR A 156 -17.22 17.55 12.04
CA THR A 156 -17.21 16.61 13.17
C THR A 156 -16.47 17.14 14.39
N GLY A 157 -15.51 18.07 14.20
CA GLY A 157 -14.58 18.51 15.23
C GLY A 157 -13.61 17.42 15.73
N ALA A 158 -13.84 16.16 15.35
CA ALA A 158 -13.07 15.00 15.79
C ALA A 158 -12.27 14.40 14.63
N SER A 159 -10.93 14.48 14.68
CA SER A 159 -10.09 13.90 13.62
C SER A 159 -9.75 12.44 13.85
N PHE A 160 -9.66 11.98 15.12
CA PHE A 160 -9.21 10.63 15.44
C PHE A 160 -10.15 9.54 14.87
N GLY A 161 -11.46 9.72 15.03
CA GLY A 161 -12.45 8.79 14.47
C GLY A 161 -12.41 8.75 12.94
N LEU A 162 -12.25 9.91 12.29
CA LEU A 162 -12.11 9.99 10.83
C LEU A 162 -10.81 9.32 10.35
N TYR A 163 -9.72 9.49 11.09
CA TYR A 163 -8.45 8.82 10.80
C TYR A 163 -8.60 7.29 10.82
N LEU A 164 -9.20 6.73 11.89
CA LEU A 164 -9.41 5.29 12.01
C LEU A 164 -10.32 4.75 10.91
N LEU A 165 -11.42 5.45 10.62
CA LEU A 165 -12.35 5.06 9.57
C LEU A 165 -11.66 5.07 8.20
N LYS A 166 -10.92 6.14 7.88
CA LYS A 166 -10.13 6.25 6.66
C LYS A 166 -9.13 5.10 6.53
N ALA A 167 -8.31 4.90 7.57
CA ALA A 167 -7.28 3.87 7.57
C ALA A 167 -7.89 2.50 7.29
N SER A 168 -8.94 2.12 8.02
CA SER A 168 -9.59 0.82 7.86
C SER A 168 -10.16 0.60 6.45
N ILE A 169 -10.81 1.62 5.87
CA ILE A 169 -11.39 1.52 4.53
C ILE A 169 -10.28 1.39 3.48
N ILE A 170 -9.26 2.25 3.56
CA ILE A 170 -8.20 2.26 2.55
C ILE A 170 -7.35 0.99 2.64
N GLU A 171 -6.95 0.56 3.84
CA GLU A 171 -6.19 -0.68 4.01
C GLU A 171 -6.93 -1.90 3.48
N PHE A 172 -8.23 -1.99 3.72
CA PHE A 172 -9.03 -3.12 3.24
C PHE A 172 -9.21 -3.11 1.72
N LEU A 173 -9.55 -1.94 1.13
CA LEU A 173 -9.88 -1.83 -0.30
C LEU A 173 -8.65 -1.66 -1.21
N SER A 174 -7.49 -1.28 -0.67
CA SER A 174 -6.25 -1.14 -1.47
C SER A 174 -5.55 -2.46 -1.77
N GLY A 175 -5.92 -3.54 -1.07
CA GLY A 175 -5.25 -4.83 -1.18
C GLY A 175 -3.99 -4.94 -0.30
N SER A 176 -3.82 -4.06 0.70
CA SER A 176 -2.67 -4.10 1.60
C SER A 176 -2.72 -5.26 2.59
N LEU A 177 -3.91 -5.61 3.08
CA LEU A 177 -4.10 -6.74 4.00
C LEU A 177 -4.22 -8.07 3.27
N ILE A 178 -5.01 -8.09 2.19
CA ILE A 178 -5.30 -9.28 1.40
C ILE A 178 -5.26 -8.88 -0.08
N PRO A 179 -4.51 -9.59 -0.94
CA PRO A 179 -4.51 -9.31 -2.38
C PRO A 179 -5.93 -9.27 -2.94
N LEU A 180 -6.21 -8.34 -3.83
CA LEU A 180 -7.55 -8.18 -4.41
C LEU A 180 -8.04 -9.43 -5.15
N ALA A 181 -7.13 -10.27 -5.62
CA ALA A 181 -7.45 -11.55 -6.25
C ALA A 181 -8.26 -12.51 -5.36
N PHE A 182 -8.20 -12.36 -4.02
CA PHE A 182 -8.96 -13.20 -3.08
C PHE A 182 -10.39 -12.74 -2.85
N PHE A 183 -10.76 -11.56 -3.34
CA PHE A 183 -12.15 -11.10 -3.26
C PHE A 183 -13.02 -11.80 -4.30
N PRO A 184 -14.34 -11.98 -4.06
CA PRO A 184 -15.24 -12.49 -5.05
C PRO A 184 -15.32 -11.56 -6.28
N SER A 185 -15.59 -12.09 -7.47
CA SER A 185 -15.52 -11.36 -8.76
C SER A 185 -16.34 -10.07 -8.80
N TRP A 186 -17.53 -10.07 -8.16
CA TRP A 186 -18.36 -8.86 -8.06
C TRP A 186 -17.68 -7.75 -7.24
N ALA A 187 -17.00 -8.12 -6.15
CA ALA A 187 -16.27 -7.16 -5.32
C ALA A 187 -15.02 -6.64 -6.02
N GLN A 188 -14.29 -7.52 -6.72
CA GLN A 188 -13.13 -7.10 -7.54
C GLN A 188 -13.52 -6.05 -8.58
N SER A 189 -14.63 -6.27 -9.30
CA SER A 189 -15.12 -5.32 -10.31
C SER A 189 -15.47 -3.97 -9.70
N PHE A 190 -16.09 -3.98 -8.52
CA PHE A 190 -16.42 -2.75 -7.80
C PHE A 190 -15.18 -2.02 -7.27
N ILE A 191 -14.24 -2.74 -6.65
CA ILE A 191 -13.01 -2.16 -6.09
C ILE A 191 -12.11 -1.60 -7.21
N ASN A 192 -12.01 -2.29 -8.35
CA ASN A 192 -11.22 -1.83 -9.50
C ASN A 192 -11.78 -0.56 -10.15
N PHE A 193 -13.07 -0.28 -10.01
CA PHE A 193 -13.67 0.98 -10.44
C PHE A 193 -13.30 2.14 -9.50
N LEU A 194 -13.00 1.85 -8.25
CA LEU A 194 -12.61 2.83 -7.23
C LEU A 194 -11.08 3.08 -7.26
N PRO A 195 -10.61 4.25 -6.84
CA PRO A 195 -9.18 4.57 -6.87
C PRO A 195 -8.34 3.78 -5.86
N PHE A 196 -8.97 2.97 -4.99
CA PHE A 196 -8.28 2.27 -3.91
C PHE A 196 -7.29 1.21 -4.40
N ALA A 197 -7.65 0.44 -5.43
CA ALA A 197 -6.76 -0.56 -6.03
C ALA A 197 -5.45 0.09 -6.55
N GLY A 198 -5.54 1.33 -7.02
CA GLY A 198 -4.40 2.11 -7.51
C GLY A 198 -3.38 2.48 -6.44
N ILE A 199 -3.73 2.38 -5.14
CA ILE A 199 -2.84 2.80 -4.06
C ILE A 199 -1.77 1.73 -3.78
N ILE A 200 -2.15 0.47 -3.63
CA ILE A 200 -1.22 -0.61 -3.24
C ILE A 200 -1.21 -1.75 -4.26
N SER A 201 -2.36 -2.24 -4.70
CA SER A 201 -2.43 -3.46 -5.50
C SER A 201 -1.77 -3.28 -6.88
N ILE A 202 -2.06 -2.19 -7.59
CA ILE A 202 -1.51 -1.94 -8.94
C ILE A 202 0.01 -1.76 -8.92
N PRO A 203 0.62 -0.89 -8.08
CA PRO A 203 2.08 -0.80 -8.01
C PRO A 203 2.75 -2.11 -7.63
N ASN A 204 2.16 -2.90 -6.73
CA ASN A 204 2.70 -4.19 -6.34
C ASN A 204 2.71 -5.19 -7.51
N LEU A 205 1.62 -5.28 -8.27
CA LEU A 205 1.55 -6.15 -9.44
C LEU A 205 2.56 -5.75 -10.53
N ILE A 206 2.76 -4.44 -10.75
CA ILE A 206 3.75 -3.94 -11.71
C ILE A 206 5.17 -4.31 -11.26
N LEU A 207 5.47 -4.22 -9.96
CA LEU A 207 6.78 -4.58 -9.42
C LEU A 207 7.05 -6.09 -9.46
N MET A 208 6.00 -6.91 -9.39
CA MET A 208 6.12 -8.37 -9.49
C MET A 208 6.34 -8.83 -10.94
N GLY A 209 5.88 -8.09 -11.95
CA GLY A 209 6.03 -8.40 -13.38
C GLY A 209 4.84 -9.12 -13.94
#